data_3afac37de9252edc346c9a2bbe8ddfcb
#
_entry.id   3afac37de9252edc346c9a2bbe8ddfcb
#
_cell.length_a   1.000
_cell.length_b   1.000
_cell.length_c   1.000
_cell.angle_alpha   90.00
_cell.angle_beta   90.00
_cell.angle_gamma   90.00
#
_symmetry.space_group_name_H-M   'P 1'
#
loop_
_entity.id
_entity.type
_entity.pdbx_description
1 polymer ?
#
loop_
_entity_poly.entity_id
_entity_poly.type
_entity_poly.pdbx_seq_one_letter_code
_entity_poly.pdbx_strand_id
1 'polypeptide(L)'
;MRTFLLQLLLFTSLCSQAGGMADAIYEAHTMQPMDEFYRKLYASLEDSGFYVIFEANIGKNLARNADKWGEDYNRNRFDAVRSMVICNPYYANQVLNLDPKMMALCPMTITVLHKQGESTVLFERLTPPAAGSDAENILWEVENSIISAIENVL
;
A
#
# COMPACT_ATOMS: atom_id res chain seq x y z
N MET A 1 -26.92 5.08 63.83
CA MET A 1 -25.81 5.56 63.00
C MET A 1 -25.58 4.53 61.91
N ARG A 2 -26.01 4.84 60.69
CA ARG A 2 -25.88 3.97 59.50
C ARG A 2 -24.81 4.57 58.60
N THR A 3 -23.67 3.91 58.51
CA THR A 3 -22.53 4.32 57.65
C THR A 3 -22.81 3.84 56.22
N PHE A 4 -23.00 4.76 55.28
CA PHE A 4 -23.09 4.51 53.86
C PHE A 4 -21.68 4.40 53.30
N LEU A 5 -21.29 3.21 52.84
CA LEU A 5 -20.08 3.02 52.02
C LEU A 5 -20.40 3.38 50.57
N LEU A 6 -19.79 4.45 50.11
CA LEU A 6 -19.85 4.88 48.71
C LEU A 6 -18.80 4.09 47.93
N GLN A 7 -19.21 3.08 47.14
CA GLN A 7 -18.34 2.37 46.21
C GLN A 7 -18.17 3.22 44.95
N LEU A 8 -16.96 3.77 44.75
CA LEU A 8 -16.53 4.48 43.56
C LEU A 8 -16.15 3.46 42.48
N LEU A 9 -17.04 3.19 41.55
CA LEU A 9 -16.76 2.37 40.35
C LEU A 9 -15.86 3.19 39.38
N LEU A 10 -14.57 2.85 39.37
CA LEU A 10 -13.63 3.31 38.32
C LEU A 10 -13.96 2.58 37.01
N PHE A 11 -14.63 3.27 36.11
CA PHE A 11 -14.75 2.87 34.71
C PHE A 11 -13.39 3.16 34.03
N THR A 12 -12.55 2.14 33.87
CA THR A 12 -11.41 2.19 32.98
C THR A 12 -11.93 2.07 31.54
N SER A 13 -12.03 3.20 30.85
CA SER A 13 -12.26 3.20 29.40
C SER A 13 -11.05 2.56 28.71
N LEU A 14 -11.21 1.31 28.24
CA LEU A 14 -10.32 0.76 27.21
C LEU A 14 -10.54 1.59 25.93
N CYS A 15 -9.66 2.56 25.69
CA CYS A 15 -9.51 3.14 24.37
C CYS A 15 -8.97 2.03 23.44
N SER A 16 -9.86 1.36 22.70
CA SER A 16 -9.49 0.57 21.53
C SER A 16 -8.91 1.55 20.52
N GLN A 17 -7.59 1.58 20.37
CA GLN A 17 -6.97 2.24 19.24
C GLN A 17 -7.31 1.41 18.00
N ALA A 18 -8.37 1.79 17.32
CA ALA A 18 -8.56 1.43 15.92
C ALA A 18 -7.46 2.17 15.15
N GLY A 19 -6.33 1.49 14.88
CA GLY A 19 -5.36 1.94 13.89
C GLY A 19 -6.13 2.13 12.58
N GLY A 20 -6.25 3.38 12.14
CA GLY A 20 -7.07 3.71 10.98
C GLY A 20 -6.46 3.11 9.72
N MET A 21 -7.29 2.82 8.71
CA MET A 21 -6.84 2.42 7.35
C MET A 21 -5.84 3.42 6.74
N ALA A 22 -5.80 4.66 7.25
CA ALA A 22 -4.81 5.68 6.87
C ALA A 22 -3.36 5.25 7.13
N ASP A 23 -3.11 4.39 8.13
CA ASP A 23 -1.75 3.92 8.44
C ASP A 23 -1.34 2.69 7.62
N ALA A 24 -2.28 2.04 6.92
CA ALA A 24 -2.02 0.83 6.12
C ALA A 24 -1.64 1.13 4.67
N ILE A 25 -1.89 2.33 4.17
CA ILE A 25 -1.61 2.73 2.78
C ILE A 25 -0.63 3.90 2.79
N TYR A 26 0.50 3.71 2.10
CA TYR A 26 1.37 4.80 1.72
C TYR A 26 0.80 5.48 0.49
N GLU A 27 0.70 6.80 0.53
CA GLU A 27 0.19 7.64 -0.55
C GLU A 27 1.16 8.79 -0.82
N ALA A 28 1.47 9.04 -2.10
CA ALA A 28 2.31 10.14 -2.55
C ALA A 28 1.78 10.73 -3.86
N HIS A 29 2.09 12.00 -4.12
CA HIS A 29 1.54 12.76 -5.24
C HIS A 29 2.65 13.42 -6.07
N THR A 30 2.41 13.54 -7.37
CA THR A 30 3.28 14.30 -8.28
C THR A 30 2.48 14.89 -9.44
N MET A 31 2.93 16.06 -9.93
CA MET A 31 2.37 16.73 -11.12
C MET A 31 3.08 16.33 -12.42
N GLN A 32 3.91 15.29 -12.39
CA GLN A 32 4.59 14.81 -13.59
C GLN A 32 3.60 14.14 -14.56
N PRO A 33 3.83 14.22 -15.90
CA PRO A 33 3.02 13.47 -16.85
C PRO A 33 3.05 11.97 -16.56
N MET A 34 1.87 11.31 -16.60
CA MET A 34 1.68 9.92 -16.18
C MET A 34 2.71 8.95 -16.77
N ASP A 35 2.93 8.98 -18.10
CA ASP A 35 3.82 8.02 -18.75
C ASP A 35 5.30 8.27 -18.43
N GLU A 36 5.68 9.52 -18.17
CA GLU A 36 7.03 9.86 -17.73
C GLU A 36 7.28 9.40 -16.31
N PHE A 37 6.38 9.76 -15.42
CA PHE A 37 6.45 9.37 -14.01
C PHE A 37 6.44 7.85 -13.84
N TYR A 38 5.53 7.15 -14.53
CA TYR A 38 5.42 5.70 -14.46
C TYR A 38 6.70 4.98 -14.90
N ARG A 39 7.38 5.48 -15.96
CA ARG A 39 8.67 4.93 -16.40
C ARG A 39 9.79 5.19 -15.40
N LYS A 40 9.83 6.40 -14.79
CA LYS A 40 10.81 6.73 -13.75
C LYS A 40 10.62 5.85 -12.53
N LEU A 41 9.38 5.67 -12.09
CA LEU A 41 9.03 4.79 -10.96
C LEU A 41 9.44 3.34 -11.23
N TYR A 42 9.13 2.83 -12.43
CA TYR A 42 9.57 1.49 -12.86
C TYR A 42 11.09 1.33 -12.74
N ALA A 43 11.85 2.25 -13.31
CA ALA A 43 13.31 2.19 -13.27
C ALA A 43 13.85 2.29 -11.82
N SER A 44 13.32 3.20 -11.01
CA SER A 44 13.74 3.38 -9.61
C SER A 44 13.50 2.14 -8.75
N LEU A 45 12.38 1.43 -8.99
CA LEU A 45 12.09 0.17 -8.32
C LEU A 45 13.09 -0.92 -8.72
N GLU A 46 13.35 -1.08 -10.01
CA GLU A 46 14.33 -2.09 -10.49
C GLU A 46 15.75 -1.77 -10.04
N ASP A 47 16.17 -0.51 -10.07
CA ASP A 47 17.47 -0.07 -9.56
C ASP A 47 17.61 -0.33 -8.04
N SER A 48 16.49 -0.36 -7.31
CA SER A 48 16.41 -0.72 -5.90
C SER A 48 16.26 -2.25 -5.67
N GLY A 49 16.32 -3.06 -6.74
CA GLY A 49 16.24 -4.51 -6.69
C GLY A 49 14.82 -5.09 -6.60
N PHE A 50 13.79 -4.27 -6.81
CA PHE A 50 12.40 -4.72 -6.88
C PHE A 50 11.99 -4.88 -8.34
N TYR A 51 12.10 -6.10 -8.85
CA TYR A 51 11.79 -6.41 -10.25
C TYR A 51 10.28 -6.35 -10.50
N VAL A 52 9.89 -5.66 -11.55
CA VAL A 52 8.49 -5.62 -12.02
C VAL A 52 8.19 -6.91 -12.76
N ILE A 53 7.43 -7.81 -12.13
CA ILE A 53 7.10 -9.13 -12.68
C ILE A 53 5.80 -9.15 -13.49
N PHE A 54 4.95 -8.14 -13.29
CA PHE A 54 3.71 -7.98 -14.05
C PHE A 54 3.22 -6.53 -13.98
N GLU A 55 2.64 -6.06 -15.10
CA GLU A 55 1.97 -4.75 -15.18
C GLU A 55 0.51 -4.92 -15.55
N ALA A 56 -0.38 -4.23 -14.83
CA ALA A 56 -1.81 -4.21 -15.11
C ALA A 56 -2.28 -2.81 -15.54
N ASN A 57 -2.92 -2.70 -16.69
CA ASN A 57 -3.67 -1.50 -17.05
C ASN A 57 -5.12 -1.67 -16.58
N ILE A 58 -5.35 -1.33 -15.31
CA ILE A 58 -6.65 -1.48 -14.64
C ILE A 58 -7.70 -0.61 -15.33
N GLY A 59 -7.36 0.67 -15.61
CA GLY A 59 -8.27 1.60 -16.28
C GLY A 59 -8.78 1.06 -17.62
N LYS A 60 -7.88 0.53 -18.47
CA LYS A 60 -8.25 -0.09 -19.74
C LYS A 60 -9.13 -1.34 -19.55
N ASN A 61 -8.87 -2.14 -18.52
CA ASN A 61 -9.68 -3.33 -18.23
C ASN A 61 -11.09 -2.95 -17.77
N LEU A 62 -11.21 -1.94 -16.91
CA LEU A 62 -12.51 -1.42 -16.45
C LEU A 62 -13.33 -0.84 -17.61
N ALA A 63 -12.67 -0.10 -18.51
CA ALA A 63 -13.30 0.54 -19.67
C ALA A 63 -14.03 -0.45 -20.59
N ARG A 64 -13.65 -1.73 -20.63
CA ARG A 64 -14.33 -2.77 -21.40
C ARG A 64 -15.78 -3.01 -20.96
N ASN A 65 -16.11 -2.59 -19.74
CA ASN A 65 -17.45 -2.77 -19.17
C ASN A 65 -18.17 -1.42 -18.96
N ALA A 66 -17.67 -0.32 -19.52
CA ALA A 66 -18.23 1.01 -19.33
C ALA A 66 -19.72 1.08 -19.71
N ASP A 67 -20.08 0.54 -20.86
CA ASP A 67 -21.47 0.52 -21.35
C ASP A 67 -22.38 -0.28 -20.40
N LYS A 68 -21.89 -1.37 -19.83
CA LYS A 68 -22.66 -2.22 -18.91
C LYS A 68 -22.89 -1.54 -17.57
N TRP A 69 -21.92 -0.76 -17.09
CA TRP A 69 -21.98 -0.11 -15.77
C TRP A 69 -22.57 1.31 -15.83
N GLY A 70 -22.61 1.94 -17.03
CA GLY A 70 -23.19 3.26 -17.21
C GLY A 70 -22.61 4.30 -16.25
N GLU A 71 -23.47 4.95 -15.45
CA GLU A 71 -23.06 5.96 -14.50
C GLU A 71 -22.18 5.43 -13.33
N ASP A 72 -22.15 4.14 -13.12
CA ASP A 72 -21.31 3.52 -12.10
C ASP A 72 -19.85 3.33 -12.56
N TYR A 73 -19.59 3.50 -13.87
CA TYR A 73 -18.24 3.43 -14.40
C TYR A 73 -17.42 4.67 -14.05
N ASN A 74 -16.25 4.47 -13.42
CA ASN A 74 -15.23 5.49 -13.15
C ASN A 74 -15.79 6.82 -12.62
N ARG A 75 -16.62 6.76 -11.59
CA ARG A 75 -17.26 7.95 -10.96
C ARG A 75 -16.24 9.01 -10.53
N ASN A 76 -15.03 8.61 -10.15
CA ASN A 76 -13.95 9.52 -9.78
C ASN A 76 -13.27 10.18 -11.00
N ARG A 77 -13.58 9.74 -12.23
CA ARG A 77 -13.05 10.28 -13.48
C ARG A 77 -11.53 10.24 -13.56
N PHE A 78 -10.92 9.12 -13.20
CA PHE A 78 -9.51 8.90 -13.44
C PHE A 78 -9.23 8.75 -14.93
N ASP A 79 -8.19 9.45 -15.41
CA ASP A 79 -7.71 9.37 -16.78
C ASP A 79 -6.94 8.07 -17.02
N ALA A 80 -6.19 7.61 -16.00
CA ALA A 80 -5.49 6.33 -16.01
C ALA A 80 -5.45 5.69 -14.63
N VAL A 81 -5.45 4.34 -14.61
CA VAL A 81 -5.19 3.51 -13.43
C VAL A 81 -4.30 2.37 -13.86
N ARG A 82 -3.07 2.30 -13.32
CA ARG A 82 -2.09 1.27 -13.65
C ARG A 82 -1.47 0.71 -12.38
N SER A 83 -1.06 -0.56 -12.42
CA SER A 83 -0.37 -1.20 -11.30
C SER A 83 0.85 -1.97 -11.80
N MET A 84 1.89 -1.97 -10.95
CA MET A 84 3.06 -2.83 -11.05
C MET A 84 3.01 -3.84 -9.92
N VAL A 85 3.18 -5.11 -10.26
CA VAL A 85 3.43 -6.18 -9.28
C VAL A 85 4.94 -6.38 -9.23
N ILE A 86 5.51 -6.23 -8.04
CA ILE A 86 6.96 -6.22 -7.82
C ILE A 86 7.40 -7.32 -6.87
N CYS A 87 8.62 -7.80 -7.04
CA CYS A 87 9.23 -8.80 -6.16
C CYS A 87 10.73 -8.58 -6.05
N ASN A 88 11.27 -8.79 -4.84
CA ASN A 88 12.70 -8.93 -4.61
C ASN A 88 12.98 -10.36 -4.13
N PRO A 89 13.65 -11.23 -4.93
CA PRO A 89 13.85 -12.63 -4.58
C PRO A 89 14.68 -12.84 -3.31
N TYR A 90 15.62 -11.93 -3.02
CA TYR A 90 16.44 -12.02 -1.81
C TYR A 90 15.60 -11.84 -0.56
N TYR A 91 14.80 -10.77 -0.50
CA TYR A 91 13.90 -10.53 0.63
C TYR A 91 12.79 -11.59 0.72
N ALA A 92 12.24 -12.02 -0.40
CA ALA A 92 11.23 -13.09 -0.41
C ALA A 92 11.77 -14.38 0.22
N ASN A 93 13.02 -14.75 -0.08
CA ASN A 93 13.67 -15.92 0.55
C ASN A 93 13.88 -15.73 2.06
N GLN A 94 14.24 -14.53 2.51
CA GLN A 94 14.40 -14.26 3.95
C GLN A 94 13.06 -14.33 4.69
N VAL A 95 12.02 -13.70 4.16
CA VAL A 95 10.67 -13.76 4.72
C VAL A 95 10.16 -15.20 4.81
N LEU A 96 10.34 -15.98 3.73
CA LEU A 96 9.95 -17.40 3.71
C LEU A 96 10.65 -18.23 4.80
N ASN A 97 11.93 -17.94 5.08
CA ASN A 97 12.71 -18.65 6.10
C ASN A 97 12.33 -18.23 7.53
N LEU A 98 11.94 -16.98 7.75
CA LEU A 98 11.61 -16.45 9.08
C LEU A 98 10.16 -16.72 9.47
N ASP A 99 9.21 -16.36 8.61
CA ASP A 99 7.78 -16.59 8.80
C ASP A 99 7.08 -16.83 7.45
N PRO A 100 6.83 -18.08 7.07
CA PRO A 100 6.18 -18.41 5.80
C PRO A 100 4.78 -17.80 5.62
N LYS A 101 4.07 -17.45 6.69
CA LYS A 101 2.74 -16.80 6.60
C LYS A 101 2.84 -15.40 6.01
N MET A 102 3.96 -14.71 6.24
CA MET A 102 4.22 -13.39 5.71
C MET A 102 4.44 -13.37 4.19
N MET A 103 4.56 -14.54 3.55
CA MET A 103 4.52 -14.66 2.09
C MET A 103 3.16 -14.22 1.50
N ALA A 104 2.12 -14.07 2.31
CA ALA A 104 0.87 -13.43 1.89
C ALA A 104 1.05 -11.95 1.45
N LEU A 105 2.14 -11.29 1.89
CA LEU A 105 2.51 -9.92 1.51
C LEU A 105 3.40 -9.88 0.25
N CYS A 106 3.71 -11.00 -0.37
CA CYS A 106 4.56 -11.12 -1.55
C CYS A 106 3.85 -11.90 -2.66
N PRO A 107 3.80 -11.40 -3.91
CA PRO A 107 4.41 -10.16 -4.38
C PRO A 107 3.66 -8.90 -3.94
N MET A 108 4.37 -7.76 -3.87
CA MET A 108 3.80 -6.47 -3.55
C MET A 108 3.22 -5.78 -4.78
N THR A 109 2.32 -4.83 -4.56
CA THR A 109 1.68 -4.08 -5.65
C THR A 109 1.78 -2.57 -5.43
N ILE A 110 2.22 -1.85 -6.46
CA ILE A 110 2.19 -0.39 -6.50
C ILE A 110 1.18 0.05 -7.54
N THR A 111 0.21 0.88 -7.14
CA THR A 111 -0.83 1.40 -8.04
C THR A 111 -0.62 2.89 -8.27
N VAL A 112 -0.71 3.33 -9.52
CA VAL A 112 -0.69 4.73 -9.91
C VAL A 112 -2.04 5.10 -10.48
N LEU A 113 -2.67 6.09 -9.85
CA LEU A 113 -3.88 6.76 -10.31
C LEU A 113 -3.47 8.07 -10.98
N HIS A 114 -4.10 8.43 -12.09
CA HIS A 114 -3.86 9.73 -12.74
C HIS A 114 -5.18 10.43 -13.00
N LYS A 115 -5.23 11.72 -12.67
CA LYS A 115 -6.41 12.56 -12.87
C LYS A 115 -6.02 14.01 -13.00
N GLN A 116 -6.47 14.67 -14.08
CA GLN A 116 -6.28 16.13 -14.27
C GLN A 116 -4.83 16.60 -14.12
N GLY A 117 -3.88 15.79 -14.60
CA GLY A 117 -2.45 16.12 -14.57
C GLY A 117 -1.71 15.74 -13.29
N GLU A 118 -2.40 15.26 -12.27
CA GLU A 118 -1.82 14.75 -11.02
C GLU A 118 -1.79 13.23 -11.03
N SER A 119 -0.67 12.66 -10.62
CA SER A 119 -0.51 11.22 -10.36
C SER A 119 -0.43 10.96 -8.86
N THR A 120 -1.21 10.00 -8.38
CA THR A 120 -1.19 9.51 -7.01
C THR A 120 -0.61 8.11 -7.01
N VAL A 121 0.43 7.86 -6.21
CA VAL A 121 0.99 6.52 -5.97
C VAL A 121 0.40 5.96 -4.70
N LEU A 122 -0.05 4.71 -4.77
CA LEU A 122 -0.57 3.95 -3.64
C LEU A 122 0.26 2.69 -3.46
N PHE A 123 0.66 2.43 -2.21
CA PHE A 123 1.38 1.23 -1.83
C PHE A 123 0.84 0.72 -0.48
N GLU A 124 0.44 -0.54 -0.41
CA GLU A 124 0.04 -1.18 0.85
C GLU A 124 1.27 -1.38 1.72
N ARG A 125 1.27 -0.80 2.93
CA ARG A 125 2.38 -0.91 3.88
C ARG A 125 2.46 -2.33 4.42
N LEU A 126 3.69 -2.81 4.56
CA LEU A 126 3.96 -4.19 4.99
C LEU A 126 4.06 -4.32 6.52
N THR A 127 4.46 -3.24 7.19
CA THR A 127 4.71 -3.24 8.63
C THR A 127 3.47 -3.48 9.50
N PRO A 128 2.28 -2.91 9.21
CA PRO A 128 1.12 -3.16 10.04
C PRO A 128 0.70 -4.65 10.11
N PRO A 129 0.60 -5.40 8.99
CA PRO A 129 0.27 -6.82 9.05
C PRO A 129 1.43 -7.70 9.54
N ALA A 130 2.68 -7.21 9.47
CA ALA A 130 3.86 -7.94 9.92
C ALA A 130 4.13 -7.83 11.43
N ALA A 131 3.41 -6.96 12.14
CA ALA A 131 3.67 -6.68 13.55
C ALA A 131 3.64 -7.95 14.41
N GLY A 132 4.75 -8.18 15.13
CA GLY A 132 4.92 -9.36 15.99
C GLY A 132 5.28 -10.65 15.26
N SER A 133 5.52 -10.64 13.94
CA SER A 133 6.05 -11.79 13.20
C SER A 133 7.58 -11.83 13.28
N ASP A 134 8.18 -13.02 13.09
CA ASP A 134 9.63 -13.15 13.02
C ASP A 134 10.25 -12.43 11.80
N ALA A 135 9.43 -12.10 10.79
CA ALA A 135 9.82 -11.38 9.58
C ALA A 135 9.59 -9.86 9.68
N GLU A 136 9.12 -9.32 10.80
CA GLU A 136 8.76 -7.90 10.96
C GLU A 136 9.89 -6.94 10.54
N ASN A 137 11.11 -7.18 10.99
CA ASN A 137 12.27 -6.33 10.68
C ASN A 137 12.60 -6.32 9.18
N ILE A 138 12.55 -7.49 8.54
CA ILE A 138 12.81 -7.59 7.10
C ILE A 138 11.72 -6.90 6.29
N LEU A 139 10.47 -7.04 6.69
CA LEU A 139 9.34 -6.38 6.03
C LEU A 139 9.36 -4.86 6.22
N TRP A 140 9.86 -4.37 7.36
CA TRP A 140 10.15 -2.96 7.58
C TRP A 140 11.24 -2.43 6.63
N GLU A 141 12.33 -3.17 6.43
CA GLU A 141 13.39 -2.81 5.48
C GLU A 141 12.86 -2.76 4.05
N VAL A 142 12.07 -3.76 3.65
CA VAL A 142 11.42 -3.84 2.33
C VAL A 142 10.51 -2.64 2.11
N GLU A 143 9.63 -2.35 3.07
CA GLU A 143 8.71 -1.21 3.02
C GLU A 143 9.45 0.11 2.80
N ASN A 144 10.47 0.38 3.63
CA ASN A 144 11.24 1.63 3.52
C ASN A 144 12.03 1.73 2.22
N SER A 145 12.57 0.63 1.72
CA SER A 145 13.26 0.61 0.44
C SER A 145 12.34 0.94 -0.73
N ILE A 146 11.11 0.42 -0.72
CA ILE A 146 10.10 0.72 -1.73
C ILE A 146 9.65 2.18 -1.63
N ILE A 147 9.37 2.67 -0.42
CA ILE A 147 9.00 4.08 -0.20
C ILE A 147 10.10 5.01 -0.70
N SER A 148 11.37 4.72 -0.36
CA SER A 148 12.51 5.51 -0.85
C SER A 148 12.61 5.49 -2.38
N ALA A 149 12.38 4.35 -3.03
CA ALA A 149 12.37 4.27 -4.49
C ALA A 149 11.25 5.11 -5.12
N ILE A 150 10.09 5.21 -4.48
CA ILE A 150 8.99 6.08 -4.90
C ILE A 150 9.38 7.56 -4.71
N GLU A 151 9.87 7.93 -3.53
CA GLU A 151 10.21 9.32 -3.18
C GLU A 151 11.33 9.90 -4.07
N ASN A 152 12.27 9.07 -4.52
CA ASN A 152 13.36 9.48 -5.41
C ASN A 152 12.90 10.00 -6.78
N VAL A 153 11.65 9.76 -7.16
CA VAL A 153 11.12 10.12 -8.49
C VAL A 153 9.88 11.03 -8.44
N LEU A 154 9.43 11.44 -7.24
CA LEU A 154 8.36 12.43 -7.07
C LEU A 154 8.86 13.85 -7.43
#